data_e4adaa103eb4764b9a46e3b56c82d1e4
#
_entry.id   e4adaa103eb4764b9a46e3b56c82d1e4
#
_cell.length_a   1.000
_cell.length_b   1.000
_cell.length_c   1.000
_cell.angle_alpha   90.00
_cell.angle_beta   90.00
_cell.angle_gamma   90.00
#
_symmetry.space_group_name_H-M   'P 1'
#
loop_
_entity.id
_entity.type
_entity.pdbx_description
1 polymer ?
#
loop_
_entity_poly.entity_id
_entity_poly.type
_entity_poly.pdbx_seq_one_letter_code
_entity_poly.pdbx_strand_id
1 'polypeptide(L)'
;MPADATNGILTSISSLIASVGGLGTAAFGLVDASKAFGGGVSIAGFKSIRAAINRLLGAAAGAGVYGTADMLATLEANWINGVAKADQKATAKSLVRLALTPANAERLAAAVGVSPADLLAIANKIQNGSTLTPQDLGILGRFDAIVSAVLDEAYERADQKYRNTSKVCAAVVAILLAAVGGGIIYTSAKGAFSESYFTSQQFVLALLLGAIATPLAPIAKDLSSAIAAAVSAVAPWKR
;
A
#
# COMPACT_ATOMS: atom_id res chain seq x y z
N MET A 1 9.01 -18.04 45.76
CA MET A 1 9.66 -18.31 44.47
C MET A 1 10.96 -17.51 44.42
N PRO A 2 12.10 -18.07 44.10
CA PRO A 2 13.36 -17.31 44.05
C PRO A 2 13.26 -16.25 42.90
N ALA A 3 13.65 -15.02 43.22
CA ALA A 3 13.61 -13.87 42.31
C ALA A 3 14.38 -14.11 40.99
N ASP A 4 15.36 -14.99 40.99
CA ASP A 4 16.15 -15.36 39.82
C ASP A 4 15.37 -16.16 38.77
N ALA A 5 14.44 -17.04 39.21
CA ALA A 5 13.62 -17.81 38.26
C ALA A 5 12.61 -16.92 37.52
N THR A 6 12.03 -15.94 38.24
CA THR A 6 11.08 -14.97 37.65
C THR A 6 11.78 -14.05 36.66
N ASN A 7 12.99 -13.58 36.95
CA ASN A 7 13.80 -12.77 36.05
C ASN A 7 14.20 -13.57 34.78
N GLY A 8 14.55 -14.85 34.92
CA GLY A 8 14.89 -15.72 33.77
C GLY A 8 13.71 -15.92 32.81
N ILE A 9 12.51 -16.13 33.34
CA ILE A 9 11.28 -16.29 32.54
C ILE A 9 10.95 -14.98 31.80
N LEU A 10 10.98 -13.85 32.48
CA LEU A 10 10.71 -12.54 31.88
C LEU A 10 11.69 -12.20 30.75
N THR A 11 12.98 -12.48 30.96
CA THR A 11 14.01 -12.27 29.93
C THR A 11 13.77 -13.17 28.70
N SER A 12 13.43 -14.43 28.90
CA SER A 12 13.14 -15.38 27.83
C SER A 12 11.91 -14.97 27.02
N ILE A 13 10.84 -14.53 27.69
CA ILE A 13 9.62 -14.03 27.02
C ILE A 13 9.93 -12.75 26.23
N SER A 14 10.67 -11.82 26.81
CA SER A 14 11.06 -10.58 26.13
C SER A 14 11.88 -10.85 24.86
N SER A 15 12.85 -11.78 24.93
CA SER A 15 13.69 -12.13 23.79
C SER A 15 12.88 -12.84 22.69
N LEU A 16 11.93 -13.69 23.06
CA LEU A 16 11.02 -14.36 22.10
C LEU A 16 10.15 -13.33 21.37
N ILE A 17 9.53 -12.41 22.10
CA ILE A 17 8.69 -11.34 21.53
C ILE A 17 9.54 -10.46 20.61
N ALA A 18 10.73 -10.06 21.02
CA ALA A 18 11.63 -9.26 20.21
C ALA A 18 12.06 -9.99 18.93
N SER A 19 12.36 -11.29 19.01
CA SER A 19 12.74 -12.11 17.85
C SER A 19 11.60 -12.25 16.86
N VAL A 20 10.39 -12.58 17.32
CA VAL A 20 9.20 -12.72 16.46
C VAL A 20 8.81 -11.38 15.86
N GLY A 21 8.83 -10.30 16.65
CA GLY A 21 8.55 -8.95 16.16
C GLY A 21 9.60 -8.46 15.17
N GLY A 22 10.88 -8.75 15.43
CA GLY A 22 11.98 -8.43 14.54
C GLY A 22 11.86 -9.14 13.20
N LEU A 23 11.48 -10.42 13.20
CA LEU A 23 11.23 -11.19 11.97
C LEU A 23 10.09 -10.59 11.15
N GLY A 24 8.98 -10.24 11.78
CA GLY A 24 7.84 -9.61 11.11
C GLY A 24 8.21 -8.22 10.54
N THR A 25 8.95 -7.42 11.30
CA THR A 25 9.44 -6.10 10.85
C THR A 25 10.40 -6.22 9.67
N ALA A 26 11.34 -7.18 9.70
CA ALA A 26 12.24 -7.45 8.59
C ALA A 26 11.48 -7.88 7.33
N ALA A 27 10.46 -8.72 7.47
CA ALA A 27 9.61 -9.15 6.36
C ALA A 27 8.89 -7.95 5.72
N PHE A 28 8.29 -7.06 6.50
CA PHE A 28 7.69 -5.82 5.98
C PHE A 28 8.72 -4.92 5.30
N GLY A 29 9.91 -4.77 5.87
CA GLY A 29 11.01 -4.00 5.27
C GLY A 29 11.42 -4.54 3.90
N LEU A 30 11.54 -5.86 3.74
CA LEU A 30 11.84 -6.48 2.45
C LEU A 30 10.72 -6.29 1.42
N VAL A 31 9.46 -6.41 1.85
CA VAL A 31 8.31 -6.14 0.99
C VAL A 31 8.28 -4.67 0.56
N ASP A 32 8.56 -3.74 1.46
CA ASP A 32 8.64 -2.31 1.12
C ASP A 32 9.80 -2.00 0.17
N ALA A 33 10.97 -2.60 0.41
CA ALA A 33 12.14 -2.49 -0.47
C ALA A 33 11.86 -2.99 -1.90
N SER A 34 10.89 -3.91 -2.08
CA SER A 34 10.48 -4.38 -3.42
C SER A 34 9.95 -3.28 -4.33
N LYS A 35 9.52 -2.13 -3.77
CA LYS A 35 9.08 -0.95 -4.54
C LYS A 35 10.17 -0.44 -5.48
N ALA A 36 11.44 -0.58 -5.11
CA ALA A 36 12.59 -0.20 -5.95
C ALA A 36 12.66 -1.03 -7.25
N PHE A 37 12.02 -2.20 -7.29
CA PHE A 37 11.98 -3.08 -8.45
C PHE A 37 10.64 -2.94 -9.19
N GLY A 38 10.47 -1.85 -9.95
CA GLY A 38 9.28 -1.62 -10.77
C GLY A 38 7.98 -1.42 -9.98
N GLY A 39 8.07 -0.84 -8.76
CA GLY A 39 6.92 -0.54 -7.91
C GLY A 39 6.46 -1.70 -7.02
N GLY A 40 7.00 -2.91 -7.18
CA GLY A 40 6.75 -4.04 -6.29
C GLY A 40 5.28 -4.27 -5.95
N VAL A 41 4.99 -4.44 -4.66
CA VAL A 41 3.61 -4.65 -4.16
C VAL A 41 2.67 -3.46 -4.39
N SER A 42 3.21 -2.24 -4.60
CA SER A 42 2.41 -1.04 -4.86
C SER A 42 1.60 -1.13 -6.15
N ILE A 43 2.11 -1.84 -7.16
CA ILE A 43 1.41 -2.04 -8.44
C ILE A 43 0.04 -2.71 -8.26
N ALA A 44 -0.10 -3.59 -7.27
CA ALA A 44 -1.39 -4.23 -6.98
C ALA A 44 -2.48 -3.21 -6.62
N GLY A 45 -2.13 -2.17 -5.86
CA GLY A 45 -3.01 -1.04 -5.55
C GLY A 45 -3.28 -0.17 -6.77
N PHE A 46 -2.24 0.24 -7.49
CA PHE A 46 -2.34 1.15 -8.63
C PHE A 46 -3.28 0.65 -9.73
N LYS A 47 -3.45 -0.66 -9.88
CA LYS A 47 -4.43 -1.24 -10.83
C LYS A 47 -5.85 -0.67 -10.67
N SER A 48 -6.26 -0.30 -9.46
CA SER A 48 -7.58 0.29 -9.21
C SER A 48 -7.68 1.72 -9.73
N ILE A 49 -6.64 2.52 -9.55
CA ILE A 49 -6.54 3.89 -10.08
C ILE A 49 -6.52 3.85 -11.61
N ARG A 50 -5.68 3.00 -12.19
CA ARG A 50 -5.60 2.79 -13.64
C ARG A 50 -6.96 2.41 -14.24
N ALA A 51 -7.70 1.50 -13.59
CA ALA A 51 -9.04 1.10 -14.06
C ALA A 51 -10.04 2.26 -14.03
N ALA A 52 -10.00 3.13 -13.01
CA ALA A 52 -10.86 4.30 -12.92
C ALA A 52 -10.53 5.34 -14.01
N ILE A 53 -9.25 5.65 -14.23
CA ILE A 53 -8.82 6.57 -15.30
C ILE A 53 -9.21 6.01 -16.67
N ASN A 54 -8.99 4.72 -16.93
CA ASN A 54 -9.39 4.08 -18.19
C ASN A 54 -10.91 4.07 -18.39
N ARG A 55 -11.69 3.97 -17.31
CA ARG A 55 -13.16 4.09 -17.39
C ARG A 55 -13.58 5.51 -17.78
N LEU A 56 -12.93 6.52 -17.21
CA LEU A 56 -13.23 7.93 -17.51
C LEU A 56 -12.78 8.34 -18.92
N LEU A 57 -11.55 8.02 -19.29
CA LEU A 57 -10.90 8.53 -20.50
C LEU A 57 -10.82 7.49 -21.63
N GLY A 58 -10.94 6.18 -21.32
CA GLY A 58 -10.66 5.09 -22.24
C GLY A 58 -9.15 4.83 -22.40
N ALA A 59 -8.79 3.60 -22.73
CA ALA A 59 -7.39 3.18 -22.91
C ALA A 59 -6.68 3.88 -24.08
N ALA A 60 -7.44 4.39 -25.04
CA ALA A 60 -6.95 5.00 -26.30
C ALA A 60 -7.21 6.51 -26.41
N ALA A 61 -7.60 7.19 -25.36
CA ALA A 61 -7.84 8.65 -25.38
C ALA A 61 -6.49 9.38 -25.39
N GLY A 62 -5.89 9.48 -26.54
CA GLY A 62 -4.56 10.06 -26.75
C GLY A 62 -4.43 10.83 -28.05
N ALA A 63 -5.38 11.72 -28.34
CA ALA A 63 -5.22 12.71 -29.42
C ALA A 63 -4.98 14.11 -28.84
N GLY A 64 -3.92 14.25 -28.04
CA GLY A 64 -3.50 15.53 -27.48
C GLY A 64 -2.06 15.45 -26.99
N VAL A 65 -1.47 16.60 -26.67
CA VAL A 65 -0.10 16.76 -26.15
C VAL A 65 0.13 15.95 -24.86
N TYR A 66 -0.93 15.50 -24.20
CA TYR A 66 -0.89 14.72 -22.95
C TYR A 66 -1.94 13.58 -23.02
N GLY A 67 -1.48 12.41 -23.44
CA GLY A 67 -2.33 11.22 -23.62
C GLY A 67 -2.67 10.52 -22.30
N THR A 68 -3.62 9.58 -22.33
CA THR A 68 -3.98 8.77 -21.15
C THR A 68 -2.78 7.98 -20.61
N ALA A 69 -1.85 7.57 -21.48
CA ALA A 69 -0.62 6.88 -21.08
C ALA A 69 0.27 7.77 -20.20
N ASP A 70 0.46 9.04 -20.60
CA ASP A 70 1.28 9.99 -19.84
C ASP A 70 0.65 10.35 -18.49
N MET A 71 -0.68 10.51 -18.49
CA MET A 71 -1.45 10.69 -17.24
C MET A 71 -1.26 9.51 -16.28
N LEU A 72 -1.39 8.29 -16.79
CA LEU A 72 -1.21 7.08 -16.00
C LEU A 72 0.23 6.95 -15.49
N ALA A 73 1.24 7.28 -16.31
CA ALA A 73 2.64 7.27 -15.88
C ALA A 73 2.90 8.27 -14.74
N THR A 74 2.33 9.48 -14.85
CA THR A 74 2.42 10.50 -13.78
C THR A 74 1.76 10.04 -12.49
N LEU A 75 0.55 9.47 -12.57
CA LEU A 75 -0.18 8.98 -11.40
C LEU A 75 0.51 7.75 -10.78
N GLU A 76 1.09 6.87 -11.59
CA GLU A 76 1.87 5.72 -11.13
C GLU A 76 3.12 6.15 -10.38
N ALA A 77 3.86 7.13 -10.93
CA ALA A 77 5.03 7.70 -10.26
C ALA A 77 4.67 8.32 -8.91
N ASN A 78 3.59 9.12 -8.84
CA ASN A 78 3.12 9.71 -7.60
C ASN A 78 2.70 8.63 -6.57
N TRP A 79 2.05 7.55 -7.03
CA TRP A 79 1.64 6.44 -6.19
C TRP A 79 2.83 5.67 -5.61
N ILE A 80 3.82 5.33 -6.44
CA ILE A 80 5.03 4.60 -6.03
C ILE A 80 5.88 5.45 -5.08
N ASN A 81 6.01 6.76 -5.38
CA ASN A 81 6.78 7.70 -4.55
C ASN A 81 6.10 8.06 -3.23
N GLY A 82 4.88 7.58 -2.99
CA GLY A 82 4.17 7.83 -1.73
C GLY A 82 3.75 9.28 -1.53
N VAL A 83 3.48 10.01 -2.62
CA VAL A 83 2.89 11.37 -2.54
C VAL A 83 1.60 11.30 -1.71
N ALA A 84 1.30 12.33 -0.94
CA ALA A 84 0.10 12.37 -0.10
C ALA A 84 -1.17 12.09 -0.92
N LYS A 85 -2.05 11.24 -0.40
CA LYS A 85 -3.25 10.77 -1.12
C LYS A 85 -4.14 11.92 -1.61
N ALA A 86 -4.25 12.99 -0.82
CA ALA A 86 -5.00 14.19 -1.21
C ALA A 86 -4.41 14.84 -2.46
N ASP A 87 -3.08 14.98 -2.53
CA ASP A 87 -2.38 15.59 -3.66
C ASP A 87 -2.45 14.71 -4.91
N GLN A 88 -2.34 13.39 -4.75
CA GLN A 88 -2.54 12.45 -5.85
C GLN A 88 -3.94 12.57 -6.46
N LYS A 89 -4.99 12.64 -5.62
CA LYS A 89 -6.37 12.82 -6.07
C LYS A 89 -6.57 14.16 -6.77
N ALA A 90 -5.99 15.24 -6.24
CA ALA A 90 -6.03 16.56 -6.86
C ALA A 90 -5.37 16.55 -8.23
N THR A 91 -4.18 15.91 -8.35
CA THR A 91 -3.49 15.74 -9.63
C THR A 91 -4.34 14.93 -10.61
N ALA A 92 -4.89 13.79 -10.19
CA ALA A 92 -5.74 12.96 -11.06
C ALA A 92 -6.97 13.73 -11.55
N LYS A 93 -7.65 14.48 -10.67
CA LYS A 93 -8.78 15.34 -11.03
C LYS A 93 -8.39 16.40 -12.04
N SER A 94 -7.26 17.07 -11.84
CA SER A 94 -6.75 18.09 -12.75
C SER A 94 -6.44 17.51 -14.13
N LEU A 95 -5.85 16.33 -14.20
CA LEU A 95 -5.58 15.63 -15.45
C LEU A 95 -6.86 15.23 -16.20
N VAL A 96 -7.88 14.73 -15.47
CA VAL A 96 -9.19 14.43 -16.08
C VAL A 96 -9.87 15.70 -16.60
N ARG A 97 -9.77 16.81 -15.88
CA ARG A 97 -10.29 18.12 -16.34
C ARG A 97 -9.54 18.61 -17.58
N LEU A 98 -8.23 18.45 -17.61
CA LEU A 98 -7.43 18.81 -18.79
C LEU A 98 -7.83 17.98 -20.03
N ALA A 99 -8.24 16.72 -19.83
CA ALA A 99 -8.76 15.86 -20.88
C ALA A 99 -10.19 16.20 -21.35
N LEU A 100 -10.87 17.17 -20.70
CA LEU A 100 -12.19 17.65 -21.15
C LEU A 100 -12.01 18.54 -22.39
N THR A 101 -11.93 17.89 -23.53
CA THR A 101 -11.88 18.49 -24.85
C THR A 101 -13.12 18.09 -25.66
N PRO A 102 -13.48 18.78 -26.74
CA PRO A 102 -14.59 18.39 -27.59
C PRO A 102 -14.49 16.93 -28.07
N ALA A 103 -13.28 16.45 -28.35
CA ALA A 103 -13.05 15.06 -28.79
C ALA A 103 -13.33 14.01 -27.69
N ASN A 104 -13.21 14.37 -26.43
CA ASN A 104 -13.40 13.45 -25.29
C ASN A 104 -14.70 13.70 -24.52
N ALA A 105 -15.41 14.79 -24.81
CA ALA A 105 -16.59 15.24 -24.05
C ALA A 105 -17.70 14.17 -24.00
N GLU A 106 -18.02 13.54 -25.12
CA GLU A 106 -19.05 12.50 -25.19
C GLU A 106 -18.71 11.29 -24.30
N ARG A 107 -17.47 10.84 -24.36
CA ARG A 107 -16.99 9.71 -23.52
C ARG A 107 -17.01 10.05 -22.05
N LEU A 108 -16.49 11.22 -21.69
CA LEU A 108 -16.51 11.69 -20.30
C LEU A 108 -17.94 11.84 -19.79
N ALA A 109 -18.85 12.38 -20.60
CA ALA A 109 -20.26 12.50 -20.27
C ALA A 109 -20.91 11.14 -19.99
N ALA A 110 -20.66 10.15 -20.85
CA ALA A 110 -21.16 8.80 -20.67
C ALA A 110 -20.57 8.14 -19.39
N ALA A 111 -19.30 8.35 -19.10
CA ALA A 111 -18.63 7.79 -17.92
C ALA A 111 -19.16 8.36 -16.60
N VAL A 112 -19.60 9.63 -16.58
CA VAL A 112 -20.08 10.31 -15.38
C VAL A 112 -21.62 10.51 -15.36
N GLY A 113 -22.33 10.09 -16.38
CA GLY A 113 -23.80 10.18 -16.43
C GLY A 113 -24.32 11.62 -16.51
N VAL A 114 -23.64 12.51 -17.23
CA VAL A 114 -24.14 13.85 -17.62
C VAL A 114 -24.54 13.87 -19.08
N SER A 115 -25.29 14.91 -19.50
CA SER A 115 -25.68 15.04 -20.91
C SER A 115 -24.47 15.21 -21.82
N PRO A 116 -24.28 14.35 -22.85
CA PRO A 116 -23.17 14.48 -23.79
C PRO A 116 -23.18 15.81 -24.56
N ALA A 117 -24.37 16.26 -24.99
CA ALA A 117 -24.54 17.52 -25.72
C ALA A 117 -24.11 18.74 -24.89
N ASP A 118 -24.50 18.74 -23.61
CA ASP A 118 -24.18 19.85 -22.71
C ASP A 118 -22.68 19.87 -22.41
N LEU A 119 -22.08 18.70 -22.13
CA LEU A 119 -20.65 18.63 -21.84
C LEU A 119 -19.81 18.98 -23.07
N LEU A 120 -20.23 18.59 -24.27
CA LEU A 120 -19.60 18.97 -25.53
C LEU A 120 -19.67 20.50 -25.75
N ALA A 121 -20.85 21.11 -25.51
CA ALA A 121 -21.04 22.56 -25.62
C ALA A 121 -20.10 23.30 -24.64
N ILE A 122 -19.97 22.82 -23.40
CA ILE A 122 -19.05 23.37 -22.40
C ILE A 122 -17.60 23.22 -22.84
N ALA A 123 -17.20 22.03 -23.34
CA ALA A 123 -15.84 21.80 -23.83
C ALA A 123 -15.47 22.74 -24.98
N ASN A 124 -16.38 22.97 -25.93
CA ASN A 124 -16.21 23.94 -27.01
C ASN A 124 -16.07 25.38 -26.48
N LYS A 125 -16.90 25.79 -25.51
CA LYS A 125 -16.79 27.11 -24.88
C LYS A 125 -15.43 27.31 -24.20
N ILE A 126 -14.97 26.31 -23.45
CA ILE A 126 -13.65 26.34 -22.78
C ILE A 126 -12.53 26.45 -23.81
N GLN A 127 -12.58 25.65 -24.88
CA GLN A 127 -11.55 25.66 -25.91
C GLN A 127 -11.47 27.00 -26.65
N ASN A 128 -12.63 27.64 -26.90
CA ASN A 128 -12.72 28.91 -27.61
C ASN A 128 -12.58 30.14 -26.71
N GLY A 129 -12.36 29.96 -25.40
CA GLY A 129 -12.29 31.08 -24.45
C GLY A 129 -13.61 31.81 -24.25
N SER A 130 -14.75 31.18 -24.56
CA SER A 130 -16.08 31.79 -24.40
C SER A 130 -16.54 31.74 -22.95
N THR A 131 -17.37 32.71 -22.55
CA THR A 131 -17.92 32.78 -21.19
C THR A 131 -18.87 31.61 -20.91
N LEU A 132 -18.73 30.99 -19.75
CA LEU A 132 -19.66 29.97 -19.27
C LEU A 132 -20.88 30.60 -18.61
N THR A 133 -22.07 30.08 -18.91
CA THR A 133 -23.31 30.49 -18.25
C THR A 133 -23.41 29.86 -16.85
N PRO A 134 -24.31 30.37 -15.96
CA PRO A 134 -24.60 29.73 -14.67
C PRO A 134 -25.03 28.25 -14.83
N GLN A 135 -25.74 27.91 -15.89
CA GLN A 135 -26.18 26.56 -16.21
C GLN A 135 -24.96 25.70 -16.55
N ASP A 136 -24.04 26.18 -17.40
CA ASP A 136 -22.79 25.47 -17.74
C ASP A 136 -21.96 25.17 -16.48
N LEU A 137 -21.86 26.15 -15.58
CA LEU A 137 -21.15 26.00 -14.31
C LEU A 137 -21.80 24.94 -13.41
N GLY A 138 -23.14 24.85 -13.40
CA GLY A 138 -23.87 23.82 -12.68
C GLY A 138 -23.56 22.40 -13.20
N ILE A 139 -23.54 22.24 -14.54
CA ILE A 139 -23.21 20.98 -15.20
C ILE A 139 -21.76 20.60 -14.93
N LEU A 140 -20.82 21.55 -15.07
CA LEU A 140 -19.40 21.34 -14.80
C LEU A 140 -19.16 20.99 -13.32
N GLY A 141 -19.87 21.63 -12.40
CA GLY A 141 -19.82 21.32 -10.97
C GLY A 141 -20.28 19.89 -10.68
N ARG A 142 -21.36 19.44 -11.32
CA ARG A 142 -21.82 18.05 -11.21
C ARG A 142 -20.81 17.05 -11.80
N PHE A 143 -20.25 17.35 -12.97
CA PHE A 143 -19.17 16.58 -13.57
C PHE A 143 -17.99 16.43 -12.61
N ASP A 144 -17.50 17.55 -12.06
CA ASP A 144 -16.39 17.58 -11.10
C ASP A 144 -16.67 16.77 -9.82
N ALA A 145 -17.90 16.83 -9.31
CA ALA A 145 -18.31 16.08 -8.12
C ALA A 145 -18.27 14.58 -8.37
N ILE A 146 -18.80 14.13 -9.51
CA ILE A 146 -18.82 12.71 -9.88
C ILE A 146 -17.40 12.20 -10.16
N VAL A 147 -16.57 12.95 -10.89
CA VAL A 147 -15.16 12.61 -11.10
C VAL A 147 -14.44 12.47 -9.76
N SER A 148 -14.66 13.39 -8.82
CA SER A 148 -14.07 13.33 -7.48
C SER A 148 -14.50 12.06 -6.76
N ALA A 149 -15.79 11.70 -6.77
CA ALA A 149 -16.29 10.47 -6.13
C ALA A 149 -15.70 9.20 -6.74
N VAL A 150 -15.57 9.14 -8.08
CA VAL A 150 -14.95 8.01 -8.78
C VAL A 150 -13.48 7.86 -8.41
N LEU A 151 -12.76 8.97 -8.31
CA LEU A 151 -11.35 8.97 -7.91
C LEU A 151 -11.20 8.60 -6.44
N ASP A 152 -12.05 9.13 -5.55
CA ASP A 152 -12.05 8.78 -4.13
C ASP A 152 -12.21 7.28 -3.94
N GLU A 153 -13.21 6.67 -4.57
CA GLU A 153 -13.42 5.23 -4.55
C GLU A 153 -12.20 4.45 -5.07
N ALA A 154 -11.61 4.90 -6.17
CA ALA A 154 -10.46 4.23 -6.78
C ALA A 154 -9.24 4.25 -5.86
N TYR A 155 -8.95 5.38 -5.23
CA TYR A 155 -7.82 5.52 -4.31
C TYR A 155 -8.04 4.76 -2.99
N GLU A 156 -9.27 4.72 -2.45
CA GLU A 156 -9.57 3.88 -1.28
C GLU A 156 -9.39 2.38 -1.59
N ARG A 157 -9.88 1.92 -2.73
CA ARG A 157 -9.66 0.54 -3.19
C ARG A 157 -8.19 0.24 -3.46
N ALA A 158 -7.44 1.21 -3.99
CA ALA A 158 -6.01 1.08 -4.22
C ALA A 158 -5.26 0.89 -2.90
N ASP A 159 -5.53 1.72 -1.91
CA ASP A 159 -4.92 1.66 -0.58
C ASP A 159 -5.24 0.31 0.10
N GLN A 160 -6.52 -0.11 0.08
CA GLN A 160 -6.92 -1.40 0.64
C GLN A 160 -6.19 -2.58 -0.03
N LYS A 161 -6.13 -2.61 -1.37
CA LYS A 161 -5.42 -3.67 -2.10
C LYS A 161 -3.93 -3.68 -1.80
N TYR A 162 -3.29 -2.51 -1.79
CA TYR A 162 -1.89 -2.36 -1.43
C TYR A 162 -1.63 -2.93 -0.03
N ARG A 163 -2.40 -2.51 0.98
CA ARG A 163 -2.26 -2.99 2.37
C ARG A 163 -2.44 -4.49 2.48
N ASN A 164 -3.46 -5.05 1.83
CA ASN A 164 -3.74 -6.48 1.88
C ASN A 164 -2.62 -7.28 1.20
N THR A 165 -2.19 -6.84 0.00
CA THR A 165 -1.09 -7.50 -0.71
C THR A 165 0.21 -7.42 0.07
N SER A 166 0.53 -6.25 0.66
CA SER A 166 1.71 -6.08 1.51
C SER A 166 1.71 -7.03 2.71
N LYS A 167 0.57 -7.20 3.39
CA LYS A 167 0.44 -8.14 4.51
C LYS A 167 0.65 -9.58 4.10
N VAL A 168 0.04 -10.00 2.98
CA VAL A 168 0.20 -11.38 2.46
C VAL A 168 1.64 -11.63 2.05
N CYS A 169 2.25 -10.71 1.29
CA CYS A 169 3.65 -10.83 0.90
C CYS A 169 4.58 -10.85 2.11
N ALA A 170 4.35 -9.99 3.11
CA ALA A 170 5.14 -9.98 4.34
C ALA A 170 5.01 -11.30 5.11
N ALA A 171 3.81 -11.89 5.18
CA ALA A 171 3.63 -13.19 5.82
C ALA A 171 4.41 -14.29 5.10
N VAL A 172 4.38 -14.33 3.76
CA VAL A 172 5.17 -15.28 2.97
C VAL A 172 6.67 -15.08 3.21
N VAL A 173 7.15 -13.85 3.16
CA VAL A 173 8.56 -13.51 3.42
C VAL A 173 8.97 -13.90 4.84
N ALA A 174 8.13 -13.64 5.85
CA ALA A 174 8.39 -14.01 7.24
C ALA A 174 8.51 -15.53 7.41
N ILE A 175 7.63 -16.31 6.75
CA ILE A 175 7.69 -17.76 6.76
C ILE A 175 9.00 -18.26 6.12
N LEU A 176 9.39 -17.70 4.98
CA LEU A 176 10.65 -18.05 4.32
C LEU A 176 11.87 -17.71 5.17
N LEU A 177 11.90 -16.52 5.77
CA LEU A 177 12.99 -16.11 6.66
C LEU A 177 13.06 -17.01 7.90
N ALA A 178 11.92 -17.38 8.49
CA ALA A 178 11.87 -18.31 9.62
C ALA A 178 12.37 -19.70 9.24
N ALA A 179 11.96 -20.21 8.08
CA ALA A 179 12.40 -21.51 7.58
C ALA A 179 13.92 -21.55 7.33
N VAL A 180 14.46 -20.51 6.69
CA VAL A 180 15.90 -20.38 6.44
C VAL A 180 16.67 -20.22 7.76
N GLY A 181 16.24 -19.33 8.63
CA GLY A 181 16.86 -19.10 9.93
C GLY A 181 16.85 -20.35 10.81
N GLY A 182 15.73 -21.07 10.84
CA GLY A 182 15.60 -22.35 11.53
C GLY A 182 16.54 -23.42 10.96
N GLY A 183 16.71 -23.46 9.63
CA GLY A 183 17.67 -24.35 8.97
C GLY A 183 19.11 -24.04 9.34
N ILE A 184 19.50 -22.77 9.42
CA ILE A 184 20.83 -22.33 9.85
C ILE A 184 21.11 -22.77 11.30
N ILE A 185 20.15 -22.54 12.20
CA ILE A 185 20.27 -22.94 13.61
C ILE A 185 20.39 -24.44 13.74
N TYR A 186 19.56 -25.21 13.00
CA TYR A 186 19.60 -26.67 12.99
C TYR A 186 20.93 -27.21 12.49
N THR A 187 21.48 -26.62 11.42
CA THR A 187 22.79 -26.97 10.87
C THR A 187 23.91 -26.69 11.85
N SER A 188 23.89 -25.52 12.51
CA SER A 188 24.89 -25.14 13.52
C SER A 188 24.92 -26.13 14.70
N ALA A 189 23.77 -26.71 15.05
CA ALA A 189 23.66 -27.68 16.12
C ALA A 189 24.11 -29.09 15.70
N LYS A 190 24.00 -29.46 14.43
CA LYS A 190 24.26 -30.83 13.91
C LYS A 190 25.45 -30.94 12.94
N GLY A 191 26.10 -29.82 12.61
CA GLY A 191 27.31 -29.80 11.79
C GLY A 191 27.13 -29.88 10.28
N ALA A 192 25.93 -30.12 9.78
CA ALA A 192 25.64 -30.17 8.34
C ALA A 192 24.17 -29.80 8.03
N PHE A 193 23.91 -29.11 6.92
CA PHE A 193 22.54 -28.91 6.41
C PHE A 193 22.01 -30.29 5.95
N SER A 194 21.03 -30.81 6.66
CA SER A 194 20.49 -32.15 6.42
C SER A 194 19.05 -32.06 5.92
N GLU A 195 18.72 -32.94 4.95
CA GLU A 195 17.32 -33.12 4.51
C GLU A 195 16.37 -33.42 5.67
N SER A 196 16.91 -33.97 6.78
CA SER A 196 16.16 -34.22 8.01
C SER A 196 15.60 -32.97 8.68
N TYR A 197 16.09 -31.75 8.33
CA TYR A 197 15.48 -30.50 8.81
C TYR A 197 14.04 -30.36 8.33
N PHE A 198 13.77 -30.57 7.06
CA PHE A 198 12.43 -30.38 6.47
C PHE A 198 11.39 -31.38 6.99
N THR A 199 11.82 -32.49 7.57
CA THR A 199 10.95 -33.48 8.22
C THR A 199 10.94 -33.35 9.74
N SER A 200 11.67 -32.36 10.29
CA SER A 200 11.81 -32.16 11.73
C SER A 200 10.69 -31.34 12.33
N GLN A 201 10.46 -31.49 13.64
CA GLN A 201 9.56 -30.65 14.41
C GLN A 201 10.01 -29.18 14.40
N GLN A 202 11.33 -28.91 14.32
CA GLN A 202 11.92 -27.57 14.25
C GLN A 202 11.48 -26.83 12.98
N PHE A 203 11.35 -27.52 11.86
CA PHE A 203 10.85 -26.92 10.62
C PHE A 203 9.38 -26.47 10.77
N VAL A 204 8.54 -27.34 11.34
CA VAL A 204 7.12 -26.99 11.60
C VAL A 204 7.01 -25.79 12.52
N LEU A 205 7.81 -25.76 13.60
CA LEU A 205 7.87 -24.59 14.50
C LEU A 205 8.34 -23.33 13.81
N ALA A 206 9.34 -23.42 12.93
CA ALA A 206 9.79 -22.27 12.13
C ALA A 206 8.69 -21.72 11.22
N LEU A 207 7.93 -22.58 10.55
CA LEU A 207 6.80 -22.17 9.71
C LEU A 207 5.71 -21.47 10.55
N LEU A 208 5.36 -22.02 11.72
CA LEU A 208 4.38 -21.42 12.62
C LEU A 208 4.85 -20.05 13.14
N LEU A 209 6.11 -19.94 13.57
CA LEU A 209 6.69 -18.67 14.02
C LEU A 209 6.68 -17.62 12.89
N GLY A 210 7.04 -18.00 11.67
CA GLY A 210 6.95 -17.14 10.50
C GLY A 210 5.52 -16.66 10.22
N ALA A 211 4.54 -17.55 10.31
CA ALA A 211 3.14 -17.22 10.06
C ALA A 211 2.59 -16.20 11.07
N ILE A 212 2.96 -16.31 12.35
CA ILE A 212 2.51 -15.38 13.40
C ILE A 212 3.36 -14.11 13.50
N ALA A 213 4.55 -14.08 12.93
CA ALA A 213 5.48 -12.95 13.05
C ALA A 213 4.88 -11.65 12.45
N THR A 214 4.22 -11.74 11.30
CA THR A 214 3.64 -10.57 10.61
C THR A 214 2.49 -9.94 11.42
N PRO A 215 1.46 -10.65 11.89
CA PRO A 215 0.41 -10.04 12.71
C PRO A 215 0.91 -9.58 14.08
N LEU A 216 1.95 -10.19 14.64
CA LEU A 216 2.52 -9.81 15.94
C LEU A 216 3.53 -8.65 15.85
N ALA A 217 4.06 -8.32 14.69
CA ALA A 217 5.07 -7.26 14.54
C ALA A 217 4.68 -5.91 15.18
N PRO A 218 3.46 -5.36 14.97
CA PRO A 218 3.03 -4.13 15.62
C PRO A 218 2.96 -4.29 17.14
N ILE A 219 2.37 -5.38 17.63
CA ILE A 219 2.20 -5.67 19.07
C ILE A 219 3.58 -5.84 19.75
N ALA A 220 4.50 -6.55 19.10
CA ALA A 220 5.85 -6.76 19.60
C ALA A 220 6.62 -5.46 19.74
N LYS A 221 6.48 -4.53 18.79
CA LYS A 221 7.07 -3.20 18.86
C LYS A 221 6.55 -2.41 20.07
N ASP A 222 5.25 -2.37 20.24
CA ASP A 222 4.60 -1.62 21.32
C ASP A 222 4.96 -2.21 22.69
N LEU A 223 4.95 -3.55 22.79
CA LEU A 223 5.30 -4.25 24.02
C LEU A 223 6.77 -4.09 24.37
N SER A 224 7.68 -4.16 23.38
CA SER A 224 9.13 -3.91 23.62
C SER A 224 9.36 -2.49 24.12
N SER A 225 8.66 -1.51 23.56
CA SER A 225 8.72 -0.11 24.01
C SER A 225 8.19 0.05 25.44
N ALA A 226 7.07 -0.61 25.78
CA ALA A 226 6.50 -0.58 27.12
C ALA A 226 7.41 -1.25 28.16
N ILE A 227 8.03 -2.39 27.83
CA ILE A 227 8.99 -3.08 28.71
C ILE A 227 10.22 -2.21 28.94
N ALA A 228 10.78 -1.58 27.89
CA ALA A 228 11.93 -0.68 28.01
C ALA A 228 11.60 0.51 28.94
N ALA A 229 10.41 1.10 28.79
CA ALA A 229 9.95 2.18 29.67
C ALA A 229 9.80 1.72 31.12
N ALA A 230 9.21 0.54 31.35
CA ALA A 230 9.04 -0.04 32.69
C ALA A 230 10.41 -0.32 33.36
N VAL A 231 11.36 -0.91 32.62
CA VAL A 231 12.73 -1.15 33.12
C VAL A 231 13.41 0.16 33.47
N SER A 232 13.28 1.19 32.65
CA SER A 232 13.84 2.52 32.90
C SER A 232 13.23 3.19 34.13
N ALA A 233 11.94 2.98 34.39
CA ALA A 233 11.26 3.53 35.57
C ALA A 233 11.68 2.85 36.88
N VAL A 234 12.05 1.58 36.85
CA VAL A 234 12.48 0.81 38.05
C VAL A 234 13.98 0.94 38.33
N ALA A 235 14.80 1.31 37.33
CA ALA A 235 16.23 1.47 37.46
C ALA A 235 16.70 2.44 38.60
N PRO A 236 16.01 3.59 38.85
CA PRO A 236 16.37 4.50 39.94
C PRO A 236 16.18 3.93 41.37
N TRP A 237 15.36 2.92 41.53
CA TRP A 237 15.03 2.35 42.87
C TRP A 237 16.06 1.33 43.35
N LYS A 238 17.09 1.04 42.57
CA LYS A 238 18.20 0.12 42.92
C LYS A 238 19.49 0.83 43.44
N ARG A 239 19.40 2.14 43.77
CA ARG A 239 20.50 2.88 44.37
C ARG A 239 20.25 3.14 45.86
#